data_51ca66ddd84c2f29852be7f16b2d5aa0
#
_entry.id   51ca66ddd84c2f29852be7f16b2d5aa0
#
_cell.length_a   1.000
_cell.length_b   1.000
_cell.length_c   1.000
_cell.angle_alpha   90.00
_cell.angle_beta   90.00
_cell.angle_gamma   90.00
#
_symmetry.space_group_name_H-M   'P 1'
#
loop_
_entity.id
_entity.type
_entity.pdbx_description
1 polymer ?
#
loop_
_entity_poly.entity_id
_entity_poly.type
_entity_poly.pdbx_seq_one_letter_code
_entity_poly.pdbx_strand_id
1 'polypeptide(L)'
;DVLVVGCTTAGEIGPQGCVKNTLSGLSFSSEGFTLDVATIDGLQNFTPVQGRTLVNNLMQNLEPKVPLTPNDTFAFLLVDGLSLREEQLAHTLQEALGEFKLFGGSAADDLAFSKTWIFSEGTFQPDRAALVLVNTIYSFKLFKTQHFVSGDEKLVVTRADPKQRIVYEINGYPAVEEYARIVNCPANKLDPEQFSA
;
A
#
# COMPACT_ATOMS: atom_id res chain seq x y z
N ASP A 1 -3.95 12.26 23.71
CA ASP A 1 -4.47 12.35 22.33
C ASP A 1 -4.38 10.97 21.67
N VAL A 2 -5.34 10.64 20.83
CA VAL A 2 -5.36 9.39 20.06
C VAL A 2 -4.83 9.68 18.67
N LEU A 3 -3.81 8.93 18.25
CA LEU A 3 -3.32 8.97 16.87
C LEU A 3 -4.28 8.17 15.99
N VAL A 4 -4.72 8.77 14.90
CA VAL A 4 -5.65 8.14 13.95
C VAL A 4 -5.07 8.23 12.55
N VAL A 5 -4.98 7.08 11.88
CA VAL A 5 -4.66 6.98 10.46
C VAL A 5 -5.71 6.15 9.75
N GLY A 6 -5.93 6.42 8.48
CA GLY A 6 -6.92 5.70 7.69
C GLY A 6 -6.80 5.99 6.20
N CYS A 7 -7.65 5.35 5.42
CA CYS A 7 -7.70 5.59 3.98
C CYS A 7 -9.10 5.29 3.42
N THR A 8 -9.36 5.76 2.21
CA THR A 8 -10.50 5.30 1.42
C THR A 8 -10.23 3.90 0.88
N THR A 9 -11.27 3.12 0.66
CA THR A 9 -11.20 1.71 0.25
C THR A 9 -12.20 1.39 -0.86
N ALA A 10 -12.05 0.23 -1.47
CA ALA A 10 -13.05 -0.34 -2.39
C ALA A 10 -14.10 -1.21 -1.66
N GLY A 11 -13.97 -1.35 -0.34
CA GLY A 11 -14.85 -2.11 0.54
C GLY A 11 -14.11 -2.57 1.78
N GLU A 12 -14.84 -2.81 2.85
CA GLU A 12 -14.32 -3.20 4.16
C GLU A 12 -14.57 -4.68 4.43
N ILE A 13 -13.60 -5.30 5.09
CA ILE A 13 -13.73 -6.68 5.56
C ILE A 13 -14.16 -6.63 7.03
N GLY A 14 -15.39 -7.10 7.27
CA GLY A 14 -15.98 -7.18 8.59
C GLY A 14 -16.47 -8.60 8.92
N PRO A 15 -17.17 -8.79 10.05
CA PRO A 15 -17.73 -10.10 10.44
C PRO A 15 -18.70 -10.69 9.42
N GLN A 16 -19.27 -9.86 8.55
CA GLN A 16 -20.22 -10.25 7.50
C GLN A 16 -19.55 -10.51 6.14
N GLY A 17 -18.23 -10.48 6.08
CA GLY A 17 -17.43 -10.55 4.86
C GLY A 17 -17.06 -9.18 4.30
N CYS A 18 -16.91 -9.09 2.99
CA CYS A 18 -16.60 -7.82 2.30
C CYS A 18 -17.88 -7.02 2.06
N VAL A 19 -17.93 -5.78 2.54
CA VAL A 19 -19.11 -4.89 2.45
C VAL A 19 -18.67 -3.54 1.91
N LYS A 20 -19.49 -2.95 1.03
CA LYS A 20 -19.26 -1.61 0.47
C LYS A 20 -19.99 -0.53 1.28
N ASN A 21 -19.53 0.71 1.17
CA ASN A 21 -20.13 1.90 1.81
C ASN A 21 -20.24 1.78 3.34
N THR A 22 -19.24 1.19 3.95
CA THR A 22 -19.11 1.03 5.40
C THR A 22 -17.80 1.63 5.88
N LEU A 23 -17.55 1.54 7.17
CA LEU A 23 -16.28 1.92 7.79
C LEU A 23 -15.86 0.80 8.74
N SER A 24 -14.62 0.34 8.58
CA SER A 24 -13.98 -0.56 9.53
C SER A 24 -12.85 0.16 10.25
N GLY A 25 -12.65 -0.15 11.52
CA GLY A 25 -11.57 0.43 12.31
C GLY A 25 -11.04 -0.54 13.35
N LEU A 26 -9.77 -0.38 13.68
CA LEU A 26 -9.10 -1.09 14.75
C LEU A 26 -8.54 -0.08 15.75
N SER A 27 -8.64 -0.37 17.02
CA SER A 27 -8.01 0.41 18.07
C SER A 27 -7.01 -0.45 18.84
N PHE A 28 -5.88 0.14 19.19
CA PHE A 28 -4.83 -0.51 19.94
C PHE A 28 -4.68 0.17 21.30
N SER A 29 -4.64 -0.64 22.36
CA SER A 29 -4.42 -0.13 23.71
C SER A 29 -2.98 0.30 23.93
N SER A 30 -2.77 1.43 24.58
CA SER A 30 -1.43 1.88 24.98
C SER A 30 -0.73 0.95 26.00
N GLU A 31 -1.45 0.01 26.62
CA GLU A 31 -0.85 -0.97 27.54
C GLU A 31 0.03 -2.01 26.82
N GLY A 32 -0.22 -2.25 25.53
CA GLY A 32 0.51 -3.27 24.77
C GLY A 32 1.17 -2.77 23.50
N PHE A 33 0.95 -1.50 23.15
CA PHE A 33 1.44 -0.90 21.91
C PHE A 33 2.05 0.48 22.16
N THR A 34 3.26 0.66 21.66
CA THR A 34 3.90 1.97 21.57
C THR A 34 4.13 2.28 20.11
N LEU A 35 3.64 3.39 19.63
CA LEU A 35 3.72 3.71 18.21
C LEU A 35 4.00 5.20 17.96
N ASP A 36 4.48 5.48 16.77
CA ASP A 36 4.59 6.84 16.23
C ASP A 36 4.19 6.85 14.75
N VAL A 37 3.74 7.98 14.28
CA VAL A 37 3.17 8.16 12.94
C VAL A 37 3.92 9.27 12.21
N ALA A 38 4.28 9.01 10.98
CA ALA A 38 4.80 10.03 10.08
C ALA A 38 3.91 10.14 8.83
N THR A 39 3.57 11.37 8.48
CA THR A 39 2.82 11.72 7.28
C THR A 39 3.79 12.13 6.18
N ILE A 40 3.53 11.69 4.96
CA ILE A 40 4.29 12.02 3.76
C ILE A 40 3.33 12.67 2.78
N ASP A 41 3.47 13.96 2.58
CA ASP A 41 2.71 14.73 1.59
C ASP A 41 3.53 14.92 0.31
N GLY A 42 2.84 15.06 -0.83
CA GLY A 42 3.48 15.35 -2.10
C GLY A 42 4.31 14.18 -2.63
N LEU A 43 3.73 12.98 -2.70
CA LEU A 43 4.40 11.75 -3.12
C LEU A 43 5.05 11.88 -4.50
N GLN A 44 4.53 12.76 -5.36
CA GLN A 44 5.12 13.03 -6.68
C GLN A 44 6.57 13.55 -6.59
N ASN A 45 6.89 14.24 -5.50
CA ASN A 45 8.21 14.82 -5.24
C ASN A 45 9.00 14.04 -4.18
N PHE A 46 8.51 12.87 -3.76
CA PHE A 46 9.16 12.05 -2.75
C PHE A 46 10.55 11.59 -3.19
N THR A 47 11.50 11.68 -2.28
CA THR A 47 12.90 11.29 -2.51
C THR A 47 13.36 10.24 -1.50
N PRO A 48 14.33 9.39 -1.87
CA PRO A 48 14.91 8.42 -0.94
C PRO A 48 15.52 9.04 0.32
N VAL A 49 16.02 10.27 0.22
CA VAL A 49 16.57 10.99 1.37
C VAL A 49 15.47 11.34 2.39
N GLN A 50 14.34 11.81 1.90
CA GLN A 50 13.18 12.09 2.76
C GLN A 50 12.68 10.81 3.46
N GLY A 51 12.60 9.69 2.75
CA GLY A 51 12.19 8.41 3.34
C GLY A 51 13.12 7.95 4.47
N ARG A 52 14.44 8.01 4.26
CA ARG A 52 15.42 7.67 5.30
C ARG A 52 15.33 8.60 6.51
N THR A 53 15.22 9.91 6.29
CA THR A 53 15.07 10.88 7.37
C THR A 53 13.81 10.61 8.20
N LEU A 54 12.71 10.35 7.53
CA LEU A 54 11.42 10.05 8.17
C LEU A 54 11.48 8.80 9.05
N VAL A 55 12.05 7.70 8.53
CA VAL A 55 12.19 6.45 9.29
C VAL A 55 13.13 6.66 10.49
N ASN A 56 14.25 7.36 10.30
CA ASN A 56 15.17 7.68 11.41
C ASN A 56 14.47 8.49 12.50
N ASN A 57 13.65 9.47 12.14
CA ASN A 57 12.91 10.27 13.12
C ASN A 57 11.91 9.40 13.90
N LEU A 58 11.17 8.51 13.24
CA LEU A 58 10.27 7.58 13.91
C LEU A 58 11.01 6.69 14.90
N MET A 59 12.15 6.13 14.50
CA MET A 59 12.98 5.31 15.40
C MET A 59 13.47 6.12 16.60
N GLN A 60 14.02 7.32 16.37
CA GLN A 60 14.49 8.20 17.43
C GLN A 60 13.40 8.62 18.41
N ASN A 61 12.15 8.75 17.96
CA ASN A 61 11.01 9.08 18.81
C ASN A 61 10.54 7.89 19.68
N LEU A 62 10.76 6.65 19.23
CA LEU A 62 10.34 5.44 19.92
C LEU A 62 11.42 4.84 20.82
N GLU A 63 12.71 4.85 20.41
CA GLU A 63 13.83 4.26 21.15
C GLU A 63 13.93 4.69 22.63
N PRO A 64 13.64 5.96 23.00
CA PRO A 64 13.66 6.35 24.42
C PRO A 64 12.52 5.74 25.25
N LYS A 65 11.49 5.22 24.60
CA LYS A 65 10.28 4.67 25.25
C LYS A 65 10.34 3.16 25.36
N VAL A 66 10.85 2.49 24.32
CA VAL A 66 10.88 1.03 24.19
C VAL A 66 12.12 0.57 23.40
N PRO A 67 12.69 -0.59 23.71
CA PRO A 67 13.71 -1.18 22.83
C PRO A 67 13.07 -1.60 21.52
N LEU A 68 13.69 -1.21 20.39
CA LEU A 68 13.23 -1.62 19.07
C LEU A 68 13.98 -2.88 18.63
N THR A 69 13.25 -3.97 18.47
CA THR A 69 13.81 -5.22 17.94
C THR A 69 12.93 -5.79 16.81
N PRO A 70 13.47 -6.57 15.87
CA PRO A 70 12.68 -7.15 14.77
C PRO A 70 11.57 -8.10 15.21
N ASN A 71 11.61 -8.60 16.46
CA ASN A 71 10.63 -9.53 16.99
C ASN A 71 9.38 -8.82 17.56
N ASP A 72 9.52 -7.58 17.95
CA ASP A 72 8.46 -6.79 18.61
C ASP A 72 8.15 -5.47 17.89
N THR A 73 8.81 -5.20 16.77
CA THR A 73 8.63 -3.94 16.00
C THR A 73 8.33 -4.23 14.54
N PHE A 74 7.32 -3.54 14.01
CA PHE A 74 6.94 -3.58 12.60
C PHE A 74 6.46 -2.21 12.13
N ALA A 75 6.42 -2.01 10.83
CA ALA A 75 5.89 -0.81 10.22
C ALA A 75 4.63 -1.10 9.39
N PHE A 76 3.66 -0.18 9.45
CA PHE A 76 2.43 -0.22 8.67
C PHE A 76 2.33 1.01 7.78
N LEU A 77 2.09 0.81 6.47
CA LEU A 77 2.02 1.87 5.46
C LEU A 77 0.64 1.92 4.83
N LEU A 78 0.04 3.11 4.84
CA LEU A 78 -1.08 3.45 3.96
C LEU A 78 -0.60 4.46 2.92
N VAL A 79 -0.92 4.22 1.66
CA VAL A 79 -0.48 5.09 0.56
C VAL A 79 -1.64 5.39 -0.38
N ASP A 80 -1.68 6.61 -0.93
CA ASP A 80 -2.61 6.98 -2.00
C ASP A 80 -2.41 6.07 -3.23
N GLY A 81 -3.40 5.23 -3.53
CA GLY A 81 -3.33 4.23 -4.60
C GLY A 81 -3.30 4.82 -6.01
N LEU A 82 -3.66 6.09 -6.18
CA LEU A 82 -3.58 6.79 -7.47
C LEU A 82 -2.30 7.63 -7.61
N SER A 83 -1.45 7.64 -6.60
CA SER A 83 -0.16 8.36 -6.65
C SER A 83 0.83 7.77 -7.67
N LEU A 84 0.72 6.49 -8.02
CA LEU A 84 1.67 5.72 -8.82
C LEU A 84 3.09 5.69 -8.20
N ARG A 85 3.20 5.87 -6.89
CA ARG A 85 4.47 5.96 -6.14
C ARG A 85 4.67 4.84 -5.14
N GLU A 86 3.74 3.92 -5.01
CA GLU A 86 3.72 2.87 -3.99
C GLU A 86 5.00 2.03 -4.00
N GLU A 87 5.45 1.62 -5.19
CA GLU A 87 6.63 0.77 -5.34
C GLU A 87 7.91 1.49 -4.88
N GLN A 88 8.13 2.73 -5.37
CA GLN A 88 9.28 3.54 -4.97
C GLN A 88 9.25 3.84 -3.47
N LEU A 89 8.09 4.19 -2.94
CA LEU A 89 7.91 4.52 -1.54
C LEU A 89 8.17 3.31 -0.65
N ALA A 90 7.50 2.18 -0.93
CA ALA A 90 7.65 0.95 -0.16
C ALA A 90 9.10 0.44 -0.17
N HIS A 91 9.75 0.46 -1.32
CA HIS A 91 11.16 0.08 -1.44
C HIS A 91 12.07 0.97 -0.58
N THR A 92 11.93 2.29 -0.72
CA THR A 92 12.75 3.25 0.03
C THR A 92 12.54 3.12 1.54
N LEU A 93 11.28 2.97 1.98
CA LEU A 93 10.96 2.85 3.40
C LEU A 93 11.46 1.52 3.96
N GLN A 94 11.31 0.40 3.21
CA GLN A 94 11.82 -0.89 3.65
C GLN A 94 13.35 -0.90 3.74
N GLU A 95 14.07 -0.28 2.81
CA GLU A 95 15.52 -0.12 2.91
C GLU A 95 15.93 0.65 4.16
N ALA A 96 15.21 1.72 4.48
CA ALA A 96 15.49 2.54 5.67
C ALA A 96 15.13 1.82 6.98
N LEU A 97 14.08 1.01 6.98
CA LEU A 97 13.64 0.19 8.13
C LEU A 97 14.59 -0.99 8.42
N GLY A 98 15.38 -1.42 7.43
CA GLY A 98 16.30 -2.53 7.59
C GLY A 98 15.57 -3.85 7.91
N GLU A 99 15.80 -4.39 9.11
CA GLU A 99 15.22 -5.68 9.55
C GLU A 99 13.76 -5.58 10.00
N PHE A 100 13.23 -4.37 10.27
CA PHE A 100 11.84 -4.19 10.62
C PHE A 100 10.96 -4.42 9.41
N LYS A 101 9.94 -5.25 9.58
CA LYS A 101 9.05 -5.64 8.47
C LYS A 101 8.05 -4.54 8.18
N LEU A 102 7.89 -4.23 6.91
CA LEU A 102 6.88 -3.31 6.39
C LEU A 102 5.73 -4.09 5.76
N PHE A 103 4.50 -3.71 6.08
CA PHE A 103 3.30 -4.15 5.38
C PHE A 103 2.31 -2.99 5.27
N GLY A 104 1.27 -3.15 4.47
CA GLY A 104 0.27 -2.10 4.31
C GLY A 104 -0.55 -2.29 3.06
N GLY A 105 -1.13 -1.19 2.59
CA GLY A 105 -1.96 -1.20 1.40
C GLY A 105 -2.13 0.18 0.79
N SER A 106 -2.63 0.17 -0.46
CA SER A 106 -3.00 1.37 -1.18
C SER A 106 -4.47 1.71 -0.95
N ALA A 107 -4.75 2.99 -0.77
CA ALA A 107 -6.11 3.50 -0.75
C ALA A 107 -6.81 3.25 -2.10
N ALA A 108 -8.09 2.99 -2.08
CA ALA A 108 -8.90 2.68 -3.24
C ALA A 108 -10.22 3.46 -3.25
N ASP A 109 -10.96 3.39 -4.37
CA ASP A 109 -12.22 4.10 -4.56
C ASP A 109 -13.27 3.28 -5.36
N ASP A 110 -13.38 1.98 -5.05
CA ASP A 110 -14.36 1.07 -5.65
C ASP A 110 -14.28 0.98 -7.18
N LEU A 111 -13.06 0.89 -7.74
CA LEU A 111 -12.80 0.80 -9.19
C LEU A 111 -13.16 2.06 -10.01
N ALA A 112 -13.48 3.17 -9.36
CA ALA A 112 -13.73 4.43 -10.06
C ALA A 112 -12.43 5.06 -10.59
N PHE A 113 -11.29 4.74 -9.99
CA PHE A 113 -9.94 5.24 -10.32
C PHE A 113 -9.90 6.77 -10.44
N SER A 114 -10.65 7.45 -9.59
CA SER A 114 -10.84 8.89 -9.66
C SER A 114 -10.24 9.63 -8.49
N LYS A 115 -10.43 9.14 -7.26
CA LYS A 115 -10.00 9.84 -6.04
C LYS A 115 -9.75 8.86 -4.89
N THR A 116 -8.53 8.87 -4.38
CA THR A 116 -8.17 8.16 -3.15
C THR A 116 -7.57 9.13 -2.14
N TRP A 117 -7.81 8.88 -0.86
CA TRP A 117 -7.33 9.75 0.22
C TRP A 117 -6.77 8.96 1.38
N ILE A 118 -5.74 9.53 1.98
CA ILE A 118 -5.18 9.10 3.25
C ILE A 118 -5.60 10.07 4.34
N PHE A 119 -6.14 9.55 5.44
CA PHE A 119 -6.42 10.29 6.66
C PHE A 119 -5.22 10.23 7.59
N SER A 120 -4.66 11.37 7.91
CA SER A 120 -3.62 11.55 8.91
C SER A 120 -3.66 13.00 9.40
N GLU A 121 -3.23 13.25 10.64
CA GLU A 121 -3.21 14.59 11.22
C GLU A 121 -4.57 15.32 11.15
N GLY A 122 -5.66 14.55 11.31
CA GLY A 122 -7.01 15.09 11.35
C GLY A 122 -7.62 15.45 9.98
N THR A 123 -6.95 15.16 8.86
CA THR A 123 -7.42 15.51 7.52
C THR A 123 -7.28 14.39 6.51
N PHE A 124 -8.22 14.30 5.57
CA PHE A 124 -8.10 13.49 4.36
C PHE A 124 -7.38 14.29 3.27
N GLN A 125 -6.33 13.71 2.69
CA GLN A 125 -5.63 14.33 1.56
C GLN A 125 -5.20 13.29 0.52
N PRO A 126 -5.26 13.64 -0.79
CA PRO A 126 -4.64 12.86 -1.85
C PRO A 126 -3.12 13.10 -1.88
N ASP A 127 -2.41 12.37 -2.72
CA ASP A 127 -0.95 12.45 -2.90
C ASP A 127 -0.18 12.34 -1.58
N ARG A 128 -0.72 11.51 -0.66
CA ARG A 128 -0.27 11.34 0.74
C ARG A 128 -0.01 9.88 1.05
N ALA A 129 0.90 9.64 2.00
CA ALA A 129 1.05 8.37 2.70
C ALA A 129 1.16 8.59 4.22
N ALA A 130 0.83 7.56 4.98
CA ALA A 130 1.04 7.51 6.42
C ALA A 130 1.85 6.26 6.77
N LEU A 131 2.99 6.45 7.43
CA LEU A 131 3.82 5.37 7.95
C LEU A 131 3.68 5.34 9.47
N VAL A 132 3.27 4.19 9.99
CA VAL A 132 3.15 3.93 11.43
C VAL A 132 4.25 2.95 11.83
N LEU A 133 5.15 3.33 12.73
CA LEU A 133 6.08 2.42 13.35
C LEU A 133 5.51 1.94 14.68
N VAL A 134 5.37 0.64 14.85
CA VAL A 134 4.67 0.01 15.97
C VAL A 134 5.63 -0.92 16.69
N ASN A 135 5.76 -0.72 18.01
CA ASN A 135 6.35 -1.70 18.91
C ASN A 135 5.26 -2.31 19.80
N THR A 136 5.32 -3.61 20.04
CA THR A 136 4.30 -4.32 20.82
C THR A 136 4.90 -5.41 21.70
N ILE A 137 4.31 -5.60 22.88
CA ILE A 137 4.66 -6.71 23.78
C ILE A 137 4.03 -8.05 23.35
N TYR A 138 3.13 -8.03 22.36
CA TYR A 138 2.46 -9.22 21.87
C TYR A 138 3.21 -9.86 20.71
N SER A 139 3.22 -11.18 20.67
CA SER A 139 3.72 -11.89 19.49
C SER A 139 2.86 -11.58 18.27
N PHE A 140 3.47 -11.25 17.15
CA PHE A 140 2.79 -11.00 15.90
C PHE A 140 3.38 -11.83 14.76
N LYS A 141 2.61 -11.98 13.71
CA LYS A 141 3.04 -12.62 12.47
C LYS A 141 2.54 -11.83 11.27
N LEU A 142 3.45 -11.46 10.39
CA LEU A 142 3.11 -10.89 9.09
C LEU A 142 3.04 -12.01 8.05
N PHE A 143 1.98 -11.99 7.24
CA PHE A 143 1.79 -12.94 6.16
C PHE A 143 1.18 -12.25 4.96
N LYS A 144 1.37 -12.83 3.80
CA LYS A 144 0.76 -12.41 2.53
C LYS A 144 -0.25 -13.45 2.10
N THR A 145 -1.43 -13.02 1.72
CA THR A 145 -2.37 -13.83 0.95
C THR A 145 -2.28 -13.48 -0.53
N GLN A 146 -2.51 -14.44 -1.39
CA GLN A 146 -2.45 -14.25 -2.83
C GLN A 146 -3.67 -14.92 -3.47
N HIS A 147 -4.46 -14.10 -4.17
CA HIS A 147 -5.64 -14.58 -4.88
C HIS A 147 -5.28 -15.18 -6.23
N PHE A 148 -4.31 -14.59 -6.94
CA PHE A 148 -3.91 -15.05 -8.26
C PHE A 148 -2.88 -16.17 -8.19
N VAL A 149 -3.04 -17.14 -9.07
CA VAL A 149 -2.09 -18.24 -9.30
C VAL A 149 -1.45 -18.02 -10.67
N SER A 150 -0.13 -18.20 -10.75
CA SER A 150 0.58 -18.10 -12.04
C SER A 150 0.11 -19.19 -12.99
N GLY A 151 -0.30 -18.79 -14.18
CA GLY A 151 -0.57 -19.71 -15.29
C GLY A 151 0.70 -20.20 -15.98
N ASP A 152 0.53 -21.14 -16.92
CA ASP A 152 1.64 -21.69 -17.71
C ASP A 152 2.10 -20.71 -18.81
N GLU A 153 1.20 -19.87 -19.32
CA GLU A 153 1.52 -18.86 -20.32
C GLU A 153 2.32 -17.71 -19.71
N LYS A 154 3.40 -17.34 -20.40
CA LYS A 154 4.27 -16.23 -20.00
C LYS A 154 4.02 -15.03 -20.88
N LEU A 155 3.84 -13.89 -20.26
CA LEU A 155 3.72 -12.60 -20.91
C LEU A 155 5.05 -11.86 -20.81
N VAL A 156 5.62 -11.48 -21.95
CA VAL A 156 6.83 -10.66 -22.00
C VAL A 156 6.41 -9.25 -22.40
N VAL A 157 6.58 -8.29 -21.50
CA VAL A 157 6.39 -6.88 -21.82
C VAL A 157 7.53 -6.44 -22.74
N THR A 158 7.19 -6.09 -23.99
CA THR A 158 8.17 -5.69 -25.01
C THR A 158 8.27 -4.18 -25.16
N ARG A 159 7.24 -3.43 -24.77
CA ARG A 159 7.26 -1.96 -24.70
C ARG A 159 6.37 -1.42 -23.59
N ALA A 160 6.94 -0.57 -22.74
CA ALA A 160 6.22 0.08 -21.63
C ALA A 160 6.78 1.48 -21.35
N ASP A 161 5.97 2.28 -20.64
CA ASP A 161 6.42 3.48 -19.95
C ASP A 161 6.36 3.22 -18.43
N PRO A 162 7.49 2.94 -17.79
CA PRO A 162 7.52 2.67 -16.34
C PRO A 162 7.12 3.87 -15.49
N LYS A 163 7.33 5.11 -15.99
CA LYS A 163 6.97 6.32 -15.24
C LYS A 163 5.46 6.54 -15.17
N GLN A 164 4.77 6.21 -16.25
CA GLN A 164 3.31 6.29 -16.32
C GLN A 164 2.65 4.95 -15.95
N ARG A 165 3.44 3.90 -15.72
CA ARG A 165 2.97 2.53 -15.44
C ARG A 165 2.04 1.99 -16.56
N ILE A 166 2.37 2.29 -17.81
CA ILE A 166 1.61 1.87 -18.98
C ILE A 166 2.39 0.82 -19.76
N VAL A 167 1.73 -0.29 -20.08
CA VAL A 167 2.24 -1.32 -20.99
C VAL A 167 1.61 -1.10 -22.36
N TYR A 168 2.43 -0.90 -23.39
CA TYR A 168 1.98 -0.70 -24.76
C TYR A 168 2.00 -2.00 -25.56
N GLU A 169 2.97 -2.87 -25.29
CA GLU A 169 3.14 -4.12 -26.04
C GLU A 169 3.49 -5.30 -25.13
N ILE A 170 2.92 -6.44 -25.44
CA ILE A 170 3.19 -7.74 -24.82
C ILE A 170 3.47 -8.73 -25.95
N ASN A 171 4.56 -9.50 -25.85
CA ASN A 171 4.98 -10.49 -26.86
C ASN A 171 5.13 -9.89 -28.28
N GLY A 172 5.39 -8.58 -28.42
CA GLY A 172 5.46 -7.86 -29.69
C GLY A 172 4.11 -7.46 -30.30
N TYR A 173 3.01 -7.68 -29.62
CA TYR A 173 1.65 -7.29 -30.04
C TYR A 173 1.10 -6.16 -29.16
N PRO A 174 0.10 -5.39 -29.63
CA PRO A 174 -0.59 -4.42 -28.76
C PRO A 174 -1.06 -5.05 -27.47
N ALA A 175 -0.73 -4.44 -26.33
CA ALA A 175 -0.92 -5.05 -25.01
C ALA A 175 -2.37 -5.48 -24.74
N VAL A 176 -3.34 -4.65 -25.14
CA VAL A 176 -4.77 -4.95 -24.97
C VAL A 176 -5.20 -6.19 -25.77
N GLU A 177 -4.72 -6.33 -26.99
CA GLU A 177 -5.07 -7.44 -27.87
C GLU A 177 -4.47 -8.75 -27.38
N GLU A 178 -3.20 -8.71 -27.00
CA GLU A 178 -2.51 -9.91 -26.50
C GLU A 178 -3.07 -10.36 -25.13
N TYR A 179 -3.36 -9.42 -24.25
CA TYR A 179 -4.02 -9.73 -22.99
C TYR A 179 -5.42 -10.34 -23.21
N ALA A 180 -6.23 -9.73 -24.07
CA ALA A 180 -7.54 -10.23 -24.45
C ALA A 180 -7.49 -11.67 -24.99
N ARG A 181 -6.50 -11.97 -25.84
CA ARG A 181 -6.26 -13.32 -26.36
C ARG A 181 -6.02 -14.34 -25.24
N ILE A 182 -5.17 -13.96 -24.27
CA ILE A 182 -4.75 -14.88 -23.19
C ILE A 182 -5.90 -15.13 -22.21
N VAL A 183 -6.65 -14.08 -21.84
CA VAL A 183 -7.81 -14.24 -20.94
C VAL A 183 -9.06 -14.73 -21.68
N ASN A 184 -8.94 -15.04 -22.98
CA ASN A 184 -10.03 -15.49 -23.84
C ASN A 184 -11.27 -14.57 -23.78
N CYS A 185 -11.03 -13.25 -23.79
CA CYS A 185 -12.05 -12.21 -23.76
C CYS A 185 -11.88 -11.27 -24.94
N PRO A 186 -12.93 -10.87 -25.67
CA PRO A 186 -12.80 -9.87 -26.72
C PRO A 186 -12.25 -8.54 -26.19
N ALA A 187 -11.29 -7.93 -26.89
CA ALA A 187 -10.63 -6.70 -26.45
C ALA A 187 -11.60 -5.53 -26.17
N ASN A 188 -12.71 -5.46 -26.90
CA ASN A 188 -13.76 -4.46 -26.71
C ASN A 188 -14.72 -4.75 -25.53
N LYS A 189 -14.51 -5.88 -24.83
CA LYS A 189 -15.24 -6.24 -23.60
C LYS A 189 -14.37 -6.24 -22.36
N LEU A 190 -13.09 -5.90 -22.52
CA LEU A 190 -12.21 -5.72 -21.36
C LEU A 190 -12.61 -4.43 -20.63
N ASP A 191 -13.05 -4.60 -19.40
CA ASP A 191 -13.39 -3.51 -18.47
C ASP A 191 -12.67 -3.69 -17.13
N PRO A 192 -12.67 -2.68 -16.25
CA PRO A 192 -12.00 -2.77 -14.96
C PRO A 192 -12.48 -3.94 -14.08
N GLU A 193 -13.73 -4.38 -14.19
CA GLU A 193 -14.27 -5.47 -13.39
C GLU A 193 -13.64 -6.82 -13.78
N GLN A 194 -13.25 -7.00 -15.03
CA GLN A 194 -12.61 -8.21 -15.52
C GLN A 194 -11.15 -8.36 -15.09
N PHE A 195 -10.49 -7.27 -14.67
CA PHE A 195 -9.16 -7.32 -14.09
C PHE A 195 -9.16 -7.71 -12.61
N SER A 196 -10.33 -7.73 -11.98
CA SER A 196 -10.51 -8.09 -10.56
C SER A 196 -11.10 -9.49 -10.35
N ALA A 197 -11.41 -10.22 -11.41
CA ALA A 197 -12.05 -11.52 -11.38
C ALA A 197 -11.06 -12.70 -11.33
#